data_d65b1fcbcb8d5bc3961132c59d262ac3
#
_entry.id   d65b1fcbcb8d5bc3961132c59d262ac3
#
_cell.length_a   1.000
_cell.length_b   1.000
_cell.length_c   1.000
_cell.angle_alpha   90.00
_cell.angle_beta   90.00
_cell.angle_gamma   90.00
#
_symmetry.space_group_name_H-M   'P 1'
#
loop_
_entity.id
_entity.type
_entity.pdbx_description
1 polymer ?
#
loop_
_entity_poly.entity_id
_entity_poly.type
_entity_poly.pdbx_seq_one_letter_code
_entity_poly.pdbx_strand_id
1 'polypeptide(L)'
;MSKEGQVFPSLVLRSSLPFLLGDTPKTPNLATQNLKAKEMSDLITQRGEAPTSKPQRVRVIGGGLAGCEAALQLASRGFKVDLYEMRPVKQTPAHKDGHLAQLVCSNSFKALGITSAHGLLKQELTMLGSFLLDSAREAAVPAGDSLTVNRDIFSESVEKKIAECPNITLRREEVTSLEGDCPTLVAAGPLASDALADDIFKRLGGNRLHFFDAIAPVVEADSIDFDHAFYMNRWEKGETADFINCPLDKETYTEFVRKLCEAEAVEPRPFEKNELFEGCLPVEEMARRGYETLRHGPMRPIGLGLGNNGHLWYAVIQLRAENKQKTLFNMVGFQTRLKWGTQKEIFTMVPALRNAKFARLGCMHRNTFIESPKFLDATLRLRPDLPCSQGIPPTWFAGQITGSEGYTEAVATGWYAAWNMAQTLRHGLADPLPEESCIASLMNRLVEENENFQPMNFNFGLLPHKIEMKKKNKKEILAEEAKKAVLAWIDKRKSQF
;
A
#
# COMPACT_ATOMS: atom_id res chain seq x y z
N MET A 1 -58.88 46.41 -9.37
CA MET A 1 -58.69 46.33 -10.81
C MET A 1 -57.48 45.40 -11.03
N SER A 2 -57.66 44.13 -11.04
CA SER A 2 -58.00 43.18 -12.12
C SER A 2 -57.06 43.25 -13.34
N LYS A 3 -56.29 42.16 -13.53
CA LYS A 3 -56.23 41.26 -14.71
C LYS A 3 -55.05 40.30 -14.50
N GLU A 4 -55.29 39.00 -14.29
CA GLU A 4 -55.33 37.90 -15.31
C GLU A 4 -53.96 37.77 -16.02
N GLY A 5 -53.16 36.73 -15.91
CA GLY A 5 -53.44 35.31 -16.12
C GLY A 5 -53.08 34.94 -17.57
N GLN A 6 -51.94 34.35 -17.83
CA GLN A 6 -51.77 33.56 -19.05
C GLN A 6 -50.80 32.37 -18.78
N VAL A 7 -51.42 31.21 -18.85
CA VAL A 7 -50.82 29.85 -18.99
C VAL A 7 -50.43 29.68 -20.46
N PHE A 8 -49.24 29.15 -20.76
CA PHE A 8 -48.93 28.64 -22.09
C PHE A 8 -48.61 27.13 -22.01
N PRO A 9 -49.07 26.35 -23.00
CA PRO A 9 -49.19 24.93 -22.93
C PRO A 9 -47.93 24.17 -23.41
N SER A 10 -47.83 22.95 -22.87
CA SER A 10 -46.95 21.87 -23.30
C SER A 10 -47.02 21.56 -24.82
N LEU A 11 -45.88 21.54 -25.49
CA LEU A 11 -45.75 20.93 -26.82
C LEU A 11 -44.93 19.64 -26.69
N VAL A 12 -45.70 18.54 -26.82
CA VAL A 12 -45.17 17.20 -27.05
C VAL A 12 -44.81 17.09 -28.54
N LEU A 13 -43.53 16.85 -28.84
CA LEU A 13 -43.13 16.35 -30.15
C LEU A 13 -42.36 15.03 -29.97
N ARG A 14 -43.07 13.94 -30.29
CA ARG A 14 -42.46 12.63 -30.58
C ARG A 14 -41.73 12.72 -31.91
N SER A 15 -40.48 12.29 -31.94
CA SER A 15 -39.88 11.71 -33.13
C SER A 15 -39.00 10.54 -32.70
N SER A 16 -39.46 9.39 -33.05
CA SER A 16 -38.84 8.08 -32.95
C SER A 16 -37.72 7.94 -33.98
N LEU A 17 -36.52 7.65 -33.53
CA LEU A 17 -35.47 6.99 -34.32
C LEU A 17 -34.80 5.94 -33.45
N PRO A 18 -34.62 4.70 -33.90
CA PRO A 18 -33.99 3.65 -33.11
C PRO A 18 -32.48 3.81 -33.18
N PHE A 19 -31.86 4.19 -32.04
CA PHE A 19 -30.45 4.01 -31.85
C PHE A 19 -30.17 2.53 -31.57
N LEU A 20 -29.47 1.88 -32.48
CA LEU A 20 -28.81 0.59 -32.28
C LEU A 20 -27.89 0.68 -31.06
N LEU A 21 -28.29 0.06 -29.95
CA LEU A 21 -27.46 -0.20 -28.81
C LEU A 21 -26.43 -1.25 -29.23
N GLY A 22 -25.24 -0.80 -29.54
CA GLY A 22 -24.06 -1.65 -29.57
C GLY A 22 -23.79 -2.17 -28.17
N ASP A 23 -23.65 -3.48 -28.01
CA ASP A 23 -23.30 -4.16 -26.78
C ASP A 23 -22.03 -3.56 -26.19
N THR A 24 -22.18 -2.82 -25.10
CA THR A 24 -21.07 -2.51 -24.20
C THR A 24 -20.65 -3.80 -23.52
N PRO A 25 -19.37 -4.18 -23.54
CA PRO A 25 -18.93 -5.37 -22.82
C PRO A 25 -19.22 -5.17 -21.33
N LYS A 26 -20.13 -6.00 -20.80
CA LYS A 26 -20.44 -6.05 -19.37
C LYS A 26 -19.14 -6.38 -18.64
N THR A 27 -18.68 -5.46 -17.80
CA THR A 27 -17.62 -5.73 -16.82
C THR A 27 -18.03 -7.00 -16.03
N PRO A 28 -17.14 -7.99 -15.92
CA PRO A 28 -17.47 -9.19 -15.15
C PRO A 28 -17.79 -8.80 -13.73
N ASN A 29 -18.93 -9.26 -13.24
CA ASN A 29 -19.43 -9.01 -11.90
C ASN A 29 -18.38 -9.45 -10.85
N LEU A 30 -18.11 -8.62 -9.85
CA LEU A 30 -17.21 -8.88 -8.73
C LEU A 30 -17.42 -10.27 -8.11
N ALA A 31 -18.67 -10.75 -8.09
CA ALA A 31 -19.06 -12.07 -7.64
C ALA A 31 -18.45 -13.21 -8.46
N THR A 32 -18.34 -13.05 -9.79
CA THR A 32 -17.75 -14.08 -10.67
C THR A 32 -16.21 -14.12 -10.58
N GLN A 33 -15.59 -13.00 -10.27
CA GLN A 33 -14.15 -12.95 -9.99
C GLN A 33 -13.83 -13.55 -8.63
N ASN A 34 -14.69 -13.34 -7.63
CA ASN A 34 -14.56 -13.94 -6.29
C ASN A 34 -14.76 -15.47 -6.29
N LEU A 35 -15.66 -16.00 -7.15
CA LEU A 35 -15.85 -17.45 -7.30
C LEU A 35 -14.61 -18.14 -7.87
N LYS A 36 -13.99 -17.59 -8.89
CA LYS A 36 -12.74 -18.15 -9.47
C LYS A 36 -11.54 -18.04 -8.51
N ALA A 37 -11.46 -16.96 -7.74
CA ALA A 37 -10.42 -16.80 -6.72
C ALA A 37 -10.59 -17.79 -5.57
N LYS A 38 -11.84 -18.08 -5.18
CA LYS A 38 -12.16 -19.07 -4.16
C LYS A 38 -11.89 -20.50 -4.64
N GLU A 39 -12.24 -20.85 -5.88
CA GLU A 39 -11.94 -22.13 -6.49
C GLU A 39 -10.41 -22.36 -6.60
N MET A 40 -9.64 -21.32 -6.86
CA MET A 40 -8.18 -21.40 -6.91
C MET A 40 -7.58 -21.52 -5.50
N SER A 41 -8.12 -20.81 -4.52
CA SER A 41 -7.76 -20.95 -3.09
C SER A 41 -8.06 -22.37 -2.58
N ASP A 42 -9.24 -22.91 -2.93
CA ASP A 42 -9.64 -24.26 -2.55
C ASP A 42 -8.79 -25.34 -3.24
N LEU A 43 -8.33 -25.11 -4.47
CA LEU A 43 -7.39 -25.98 -5.19
C LEU A 43 -5.99 -25.98 -4.53
N ILE A 44 -5.54 -24.86 -4.01
CA ILE A 44 -4.26 -24.73 -3.29
C ILE A 44 -4.34 -25.48 -1.94
N THR A 45 -5.50 -25.47 -1.28
CA THR A 45 -5.70 -26.11 0.03
C THR A 45 -5.85 -27.64 -0.07
N GLN A 46 -6.21 -28.21 -1.24
CA GLN A 46 -6.49 -29.64 -1.43
C GLN A 46 -5.31 -30.47 -1.95
N ARG A 47 -4.15 -29.90 -2.30
CA ARG A 47 -3.02 -30.64 -2.85
C ARG A 47 -1.79 -30.63 -1.94
N GLY A 48 -1.84 -31.50 -0.95
CA GLY A 48 -0.68 -31.88 -0.16
C GLY A 48 -0.28 -33.33 -0.42
N GLU A 49 0.33 -33.66 -1.56
CA GLU A 49 1.21 -34.82 -1.58
C GLU A 49 2.52 -34.42 -0.93
N ALA A 50 2.80 -35.01 0.23
CA ALA A 50 4.01 -34.76 1.00
C ALA A 50 5.24 -35.11 0.18
N PRO A 51 6.26 -34.24 0.06
CA PRO A 51 7.56 -34.64 -0.50
C PRO A 51 8.15 -35.74 0.36
N THR A 52 8.75 -36.73 -0.29
CA THR A 52 9.40 -37.91 0.32
C THR A 52 10.64 -37.60 1.18
N SER A 53 11.04 -36.34 1.31
CA SER A 53 12.07 -35.80 2.21
C SER A 53 11.48 -35.05 3.39
N LYS A 54 12.17 -35.07 4.55
CA LYS A 54 11.77 -34.25 5.71
C LYS A 54 11.51 -32.81 5.28
N PRO A 55 10.39 -32.16 5.73
CA PRO A 55 10.09 -30.80 5.36
C PRO A 55 11.25 -29.87 5.75
N GLN A 56 11.75 -29.13 4.77
CA GLN A 56 12.87 -28.21 4.99
C GLN A 56 12.42 -27.04 5.86
N ARG A 57 13.21 -26.76 6.91
CA ARG A 57 12.99 -25.64 7.82
C ARG A 57 13.52 -24.34 7.20
N VAL A 58 12.78 -23.26 7.36
CA VAL A 58 13.16 -21.90 6.92
C VAL A 58 12.80 -20.89 7.99
N ARG A 59 13.51 -19.75 8.02
CA ARG A 59 13.30 -18.66 8.94
C ARG A 59 12.78 -17.44 8.19
N VAL A 60 11.70 -16.82 8.70
CA VAL A 60 11.17 -15.53 8.24
C VAL A 60 11.30 -14.53 9.39
N ILE A 61 11.98 -13.42 9.16
CA ILE A 61 12.25 -12.38 10.17
C ILE A 61 11.39 -11.17 9.87
N GLY A 62 10.42 -10.88 10.74
CA GLY A 62 9.46 -9.78 10.67
C GLY A 62 8.05 -10.27 10.35
N GLY A 63 7.09 -10.01 11.24
CA GLY A 63 5.67 -10.34 11.13
C GLY A 63 4.83 -9.19 10.53
N GLY A 64 5.44 -8.38 9.65
CA GLY A 64 4.75 -7.36 8.85
C GLY A 64 4.07 -7.95 7.61
N LEU A 65 3.61 -7.06 6.69
CA LEU A 65 2.91 -7.48 5.46
C LEU A 65 3.73 -8.47 4.62
N ALA A 66 4.98 -8.13 4.32
CA ALA A 66 5.84 -8.98 3.50
C ALA A 66 6.16 -10.32 4.17
N GLY A 67 6.45 -10.31 5.48
CA GLY A 67 6.81 -11.52 6.22
C GLY A 67 5.63 -12.46 6.43
N CYS A 68 4.44 -11.96 6.73
CA CYS A 68 3.23 -12.79 6.85
C CYS A 68 2.85 -13.41 5.50
N GLU A 69 2.89 -12.62 4.40
CA GLU A 69 2.67 -13.18 3.05
C GLU A 69 3.70 -14.26 2.74
N ALA A 70 4.99 -13.98 2.96
CA ALA A 70 6.07 -14.94 2.70
C ALA A 70 5.94 -16.22 3.53
N ALA A 71 5.61 -16.10 4.82
CA ALA A 71 5.43 -17.26 5.69
C ALA A 71 4.28 -18.16 5.24
N LEU A 72 3.14 -17.58 4.87
CA LEU A 72 1.99 -18.34 4.35
C LEU A 72 2.32 -18.99 3.00
N GLN A 73 3.01 -18.28 2.10
CA GLN A 73 3.42 -18.80 0.81
C GLN A 73 4.43 -19.95 0.92
N LEU A 74 5.40 -19.87 1.83
CA LEU A 74 6.36 -20.95 2.09
C LEU A 74 5.68 -22.16 2.75
N ALA A 75 4.83 -21.91 3.73
CA ALA A 75 4.11 -22.93 4.46
C ALA A 75 3.12 -23.72 3.59
N SER A 76 2.41 -23.04 2.67
CA SER A 76 1.52 -23.69 1.69
C SER A 76 2.29 -24.62 0.74
N ARG A 77 3.56 -24.32 0.52
CA ARG A 77 4.48 -25.17 -0.26
C ARG A 77 5.21 -26.23 0.58
N GLY A 78 4.77 -26.51 1.81
CA GLY A 78 5.27 -27.59 2.65
C GLY A 78 6.58 -27.32 3.39
N PHE A 79 7.06 -26.08 3.43
CA PHE A 79 8.19 -25.71 4.28
C PHE A 79 7.73 -25.55 5.74
N LYS A 80 8.59 -25.90 6.69
CA LYS A 80 8.40 -25.57 8.12
C LYS A 80 8.98 -24.19 8.36
N VAL A 81 8.11 -23.23 8.70
CA VAL A 81 8.45 -21.81 8.83
C VAL A 81 8.52 -21.40 10.29
N ASP A 82 9.66 -20.92 10.74
CA ASP A 82 9.77 -20.14 11.97
C ASP A 82 9.59 -18.65 11.62
N LEU A 83 8.43 -18.08 11.96
CA LEU A 83 8.11 -16.67 11.78
C LEU A 83 8.46 -15.90 13.05
N TYR A 84 9.43 -14.99 12.95
CA TYR A 84 9.88 -14.15 14.06
C TYR A 84 9.24 -12.78 14.01
N GLU A 85 8.65 -12.35 15.12
CA GLU A 85 8.11 -11.00 15.31
C GLU A 85 8.52 -10.51 16.71
N MET A 86 9.22 -9.39 16.78
CA MET A 86 9.72 -8.85 18.04
C MET A 86 8.63 -8.32 18.98
N ARG A 87 7.47 -7.89 18.43
CA ARG A 87 6.36 -7.39 19.24
C ARG A 87 5.53 -8.54 19.81
N PRO A 88 4.97 -8.43 20.99
CA PRO A 88 4.97 -7.25 21.88
C PRO A 88 6.21 -7.13 22.78
N VAL A 89 7.18 -8.06 22.72
CA VAL A 89 8.36 -8.06 23.61
C VAL A 89 9.21 -6.79 23.42
N LYS A 90 9.42 -6.39 22.16
CA LYS A 90 10.07 -5.14 21.81
C LYS A 90 9.18 -4.33 20.87
N GLN A 91 8.76 -3.15 21.31
CA GLN A 91 7.90 -2.27 20.54
C GLN A 91 8.69 -1.37 19.57
N THR A 92 7.99 -0.84 18.56
CA THR A 92 8.49 0.19 17.68
C THR A 92 7.76 1.50 17.91
N PRO A 93 8.30 2.65 17.48
CA PRO A 93 7.62 3.94 17.64
C PRO A 93 6.28 4.05 16.92
N ALA A 94 6.04 3.24 15.87
CA ALA A 94 4.86 3.35 15.01
C ALA A 94 3.73 2.37 15.38
N HIS A 95 4.08 1.23 15.98
CA HIS A 95 3.11 0.18 16.31
C HIS A 95 2.54 0.42 17.71
N LYS A 96 1.26 0.08 17.91
CA LYS A 96 0.57 0.27 19.19
C LYS A 96 0.51 -1.00 20.04
N ASP A 97 0.55 -2.15 19.38
CA ASP A 97 0.33 -3.46 19.98
C ASP A 97 1.21 -4.53 19.33
N GLY A 98 0.92 -5.80 19.61
CA GLY A 98 1.66 -6.95 19.09
C GLY A 98 1.05 -7.60 17.86
N HIS A 99 0.02 -7.02 17.24
CA HIS A 99 -0.63 -7.63 16.08
C HIS A 99 0.28 -7.76 14.87
N LEU A 100 0.13 -8.89 14.13
CA LEU A 100 0.83 -9.11 12.87
C LEU A 100 0.25 -8.23 11.75
N ALA A 101 1.04 -7.97 10.71
CA ALA A 101 0.65 -7.22 9.52
C ALA A 101 -0.02 -5.86 9.81
N GLN A 102 0.29 -5.21 10.95
CA GLN A 102 -0.32 -3.96 11.36
C GLN A 102 0.01 -2.83 10.37
N LEU A 103 -1.04 -2.14 9.89
CA LEU A 103 -0.90 -1.00 8.98
C LEU A 103 -0.63 0.28 9.78
N VAL A 104 0.53 0.87 9.63
CA VAL A 104 0.97 2.01 10.46
C VAL A 104 0.67 3.38 9.87
N CYS A 105 0.90 3.59 8.57
CA CYS A 105 0.78 4.89 7.91
C CYS A 105 -0.68 5.21 7.56
N SER A 106 -1.29 4.38 6.71
CA SER A 106 -2.66 4.57 6.20
C SER A 106 -3.41 3.24 6.32
N ASN A 107 -4.72 3.25 6.11
CA ASN A 107 -5.52 2.02 6.05
C ASN A 107 -5.89 1.62 4.61
N SER A 108 -5.22 2.16 3.60
CA SER A 108 -5.56 1.95 2.20
C SER A 108 -4.47 1.24 1.42
N PHE A 109 -4.87 0.21 0.70
CA PHE A 109 -4.09 -0.44 -0.36
C PHE A 109 -4.24 0.28 -1.71
N LYS A 110 -4.78 1.51 -1.72
CA LYS A 110 -4.97 2.39 -2.90
C LYS A 110 -5.98 1.83 -3.91
N ALA A 111 -6.03 2.41 -5.13
CA ALA A 111 -7.05 2.17 -6.14
C ALA A 111 -7.18 0.69 -6.57
N LEU A 112 -8.42 0.25 -6.90
CA LEU A 112 -8.76 -1.10 -7.36
C LEU A 112 -8.72 -1.24 -8.89
N GLY A 113 -9.00 -0.17 -9.64
CA GLY A 113 -9.11 -0.23 -11.09
C GLY A 113 -7.80 -0.62 -11.76
N ILE A 114 -7.85 -1.52 -12.75
CA ILE A 114 -6.67 -2.07 -13.47
C ILE A 114 -5.90 -1.04 -14.31
N THR A 115 -6.51 0.09 -14.59
CA THR A 115 -5.86 1.23 -15.25
C THR A 115 -5.06 2.11 -14.28
N SER A 116 -5.07 1.75 -12.99
CA SER A 116 -4.18 2.28 -11.98
C SER A 116 -3.06 1.28 -11.68
N ALA A 117 -1.85 1.76 -11.44
CA ALA A 117 -0.70 0.90 -11.14
C ALA A 117 -0.98 -0.03 -9.94
N HIS A 118 -1.51 0.53 -8.85
CA HIS A 118 -1.83 -0.25 -7.66
C HIS A 118 -2.97 -1.26 -7.86
N GLY A 119 -3.94 -0.97 -8.75
CA GLY A 119 -5.01 -1.91 -9.08
C GLY A 119 -4.48 -3.08 -9.89
N LEU A 120 -3.62 -2.81 -10.88
CA LEU A 120 -3.01 -3.86 -11.70
C LEU A 120 -2.12 -4.77 -10.86
N LEU A 121 -1.28 -4.22 -9.97
CA LEU A 121 -0.44 -4.99 -9.06
C LEU A 121 -1.28 -5.90 -8.13
N LYS A 122 -2.41 -5.39 -7.60
CA LYS A 122 -3.35 -6.20 -6.81
C LYS A 122 -4.00 -7.31 -7.62
N GLN A 123 -4.33 -7.04 -8.88
CA GLN A 123 -4.88 -8.08 -9.75
C GLN A 123 -3.88 -9.22 -9.98
N GLU A 124 -2.60 -8.89 -10.23
CA GLU A 124 -1.54 -9.90 -10.34
C GLU A 124 -1.41 -10.74 -9.08
N LEU A 125 -1.29 -10.11 -7.91
CA LEU A 125 -1.22 -10.80 -6.62
C LEU A 125 -2.45 -11.69 -6.37
N THR A 126 -3.63 -11.27 -6.83
CA THR A 126 -4.84 -12.09 -6.73
C THR A 126 -4.74 -13.35 -7.60
N MET A 127 -4.25 -13.22 -8.83
CA MET A 127 -4.05 -14.36 -9.73
C MET A 127 -2.99 -15.33 -9.18
N LEU A 128 -2.02 -14.81 -8.43
CA LEU A 128 -0.94 -15.56 -7.81
C LEU A 128 -1.30 -16.12 -6.41
N GLY A 129 -2.53 -15.93 -5.93
CA GLY A 129 -3.01 -16.48 -4.66
C GLY A 129 -2.41 -15.81 -3.42
N SER A 130 -2.41 -14.47 -3.37
CA SER A 130 -1.97 -13.74 -2.17
C SER A 130 -2.94 -13.90 -1.01
N PHE A 131 -2.47 -14.40 0.11
CA PHE A 131 -3.25 -14.58 1.35
C PHE A 131 -3.63 -13.24 1.99
N LEU A 132 -2.73 -12.25 1.95
CA LEU A 132 -2.97 -10.97 2.58
C LEU A 132 -3.97 -10.11 1.81
N LEU A 133 -4.03 -10.24 0.47
CA LEU A 133 -5.07 -9.55 -0.29
C LEU A 133 -6.48 -10.11 -0.01
N ASP A 134 -6.59 -11.41 0.28
CA ASP A 134 -7.86 -11.98 0.71
C ASP A 134 -8.27 -11.44 2.07
N SER A 135 -7.35 -11.39 3.05
CA SER A 135 -7.60 -10.73 4.34
C SER A 135 -7.96 -9.24 4.20
N ALA A 136 -7.33 -8.53 3.23
CA ALA A 136 -7.67 -7.13 2.97
C ALA A 136 -9.10 -6.97 2.40
N ARG A 137 -9.56 -7.91 1.58
CA ARG A 137 -10.96 -7.90 1.08
C ARG A 137 -11.96 -8.23 2.19
N GLU A 138 -11.66 -9.20 3.05
CA GLU A 138 -12.48 -9.54 4.23
C GLU A 138 -12.68 -8.33 5.15
N ALA A 139 -11.62 -7.54 5.34
CA ALA A 139 -11.61 -6.35 6.18
C ALA A 139 -12.02 -5.05 5.47
N ALA A 140 -12.44 -5.12 4.20
CA ALA A 140 -12.71 -3.93 3.39
C ALA A 140 -13.78 -3.02 4.00
N VAL A 141 -13.55 -1.72 3.91
CA VAL A 141 -14.49 -0.65 4.24
C VAL A 141 -14.75 0.20 3.01
N PRO A 142 -15.95 0.76 2.84
CA PRO A 142 -16.27 1.61 1.70
C PRO A 142 -15.35 2.82 1.61
N ALA A 143 -14.73 3.02 0.42
CA ALA A 143 -13.84 4.14 0.14
C ALA A 143 -13.74 4.41 -1.37
N GLY A 144 -14.85 4.51 -2.07
CA GLY A 144 -14.91 4.73 -3.51
C GLY A 144 -14.23 3.62 -4.30
N ASP A 145 -13.25 3.96 -5.16
CA ASP A 145 -12.48 3.02 -6.00
C ASP A 145 -11.16 2.58 -5.31
N SER A 146 -11.13 2.50 -3.98
CA SER A 146 -9.93 2.13 -3.22
C SER A 146 -10.19 0.93 -2.32
N LEU A 147 -9.23 0.00 -2.26
CA LEU A 147 -9.23 -1.04 -1.24
C LEU A 147 -8.74 -0.43 0.07
N THR A 148 -9.67 -0.04 0.90
CA THR A 148 -9.43 0.50 2.24
C THR A 148 -9.96 -0.51 3.26
N VAL A 149 -9.26 -0.69 4.37
CA VAL A 149 -9.57 -1.75 5.33
C VAL A 149 -9.78 -1.21 6.75
N ASN A 150 -10.56 -1.91 7.53
CA ASN A 150 -10.48 -1.82 8.98
C ASN A 150 -9.18 -2.50 9.43
N ARG A 151 -8.29 -1.76 10.09
CA ARG A 151 -6.94 -2.22 10.44
C ARG A 151 -6.93 -3.41 11.38
N ASP A 152 -7.83 -3.39 12.37
CA ASP A 152 -7.90 -4.41 13.41
C ASP A 152 -8.43 -5.71 12.81
N ILE A 153 -9.54 -5.66 12.06
CA ILE A 153 -10.12 -6.83 11.36
C ILE A 153 -9.11 -7.42 10.36
N PHE A 154 -8.34 -6.56 9.67
CA PHE A 154 -7.30 -7.02 8.74
C PHE A 154 -6.20 -7.78 9.48
N SER A 155 -5.64 -7.21 10.55
CA SER A 155 -4.59 -7.86 11.33
C SER A 155 -5.08 -9.16 11.98
N GLU A 156 -6.29 -9.18 12.55
CA GLU A 156 -6.92 -10.38 13.11
C GLU A 156 -7.10 -11.48 12.07
N SER A 157 -7.55 -11.16 10.84
CA SER A 157 -7.68 -12.13 9.74
C SER A 157 -6.31 -12.74 9.38
N VAL A 158 -5.26 -11.92 9.31
CA VAL A 158 -3.90 -12.41 9.03
C VAL A 158 -3.38 -13.29 10.16
N GLU A 159 -3.53 -12.88 11.42
CA GLU A 159 -3.12 -13.66 12.58
C GLU A 159 -3.83 -15.02 12.65
N LYS A 160 -5.11 -15.05 12.34
CA LYS A 160 -5.89 -16.29 12.27
C LYS A 160 -5.30 -17.23 11.21
N LYS A 161 -5.01 -16.76 9.99
CA LYS A 161 -4.41 -17.58 8.94
C LYS A 161 -3.03 -18.13 9.35
N ILE A 162 -2.22 -17.33 10.05
CA ILE A 162 -0.92 -17.76 10.58
C ILE A 162 -1.09 -18.82 11.68
N ALA A 163 -2.00 -18.60 12.63
CA ALA A 163 -2.24 -19.51 13.75
C ALA A 163 -2.83 -20.86 13.31
N GLU A 164 -3.69 -20.85 12.31
CA GLU A 164 -4.33 -22.05 11.76
C GLU A 164 -3.39 -22.86 10.85
N CYS A 165 -2.23 -22.32 10.45
CA CYS A 165 -1.30 -22.99 9.58
C CYS A 165 -0.33 -23.91 10.36
N PRO A 166 -0.43 -25.24 10.26
CA PRO A 166 0.37 -26.19 11.06
C PRO A 166 1.87 -26.20 10.68
N ASN A 167 2.23 -25.55 9.59
CA ASN A 167 3.60 -25.44 9.13
C ASN A 167 4.27 -24.13 9.58
N ILE A 168 3.57 -23.24 10.29
CA ILE A 168 4.15 -22.00 10.81
C ILE A 168 4.26 -22.07 12.32
N THR A 169 5.44 -21.75 12.83
CA THR A 169 5.68 -21.54 14.26
C THR A 169 5.96 -20.04 14.46
N LEU A 170 5.02 -19.34 15.09
CA LEU A 170 5.21 -17.93 15.44
C LEU A 170 6.09 -17.82 16.69
N ARG A 171 7.18 -17.07 16.58
CA ARG A 171 8.11 -16.78 17.66
C ARG A 171 8.08 -15.30 17.98
N ARG A 172 7.63 -14.96 19.18
CA ARG A 172 7.54 -13.58 19.70
C ARG A 172 8.87 -13.20 20.36
N GLU A 173 9.90 -13.01 19.54
CA GLU A 173 11.24 -12.64 19.98
C GLU A 173 11.96 -11.78 18.96
N GLU A 174 12.92 -10.98 19.43
CA GLU A 174 13.77 -10.16 18.58
C GLU A 174 14.88 -11.02 17.96
N VAL A 175 15.03 -10.96 16.65
CA VAL A 175 16.21 -11.44 15.94
C VAL A 175 17.20 -10.30 15.80
N THR A 176 18.41 -10.49 16.28
CA THR A 176 19.46 -9.46 16.29
C THR A 176 20.56 -9.69 15.28
N SER A 177 20.58 -10.84 14.60
CA SER A 177 21.63 -11.21 13.63
C SER A 177 21.09 -12.08 12.51
N LEU A 178 21.71 -12.00 11.34
CA LEU A 178 21.46 -12.89 10.20
C LEU A 178 22.10 -14.27 10.36
N GLU A 179 22.95 -14.50 11.34
CA GLU A 179 23.51 -15.81 11.64
C GLU A 179 22.40 -16.82 11.95
N GLY A 180 22.61 -18.05 11.58
CA GLY A 180 21.62 -19.11 11.77
C GLY A 180 21.97 -20.40 11.04
N ASP A 181 21.10 -21.40 11.20
CA ASP A 181 21.28 -22.77 10.72
C ASP A 181 20.40 -23.13 9.52
N CYS A 182 19.53 -22.22 9.10
CA CYS A 182 18.58 -22.51 8.02
C CYS A 182 18.38 -21.29 7.09
N PRO A 183 17.96 -21.52 5.83
CA PRO A 183 17.66 -20.46 4.88
C PRO A 183 16.72 -19.41 5.47
N THR A 184 16.99 -18.14 5.20
CA THR A 184 16.35 -17.01 5.87
C THR A 184 15.73 -16.05 4.86
N LEU A 185 14.52 -15.53 5.19
CA LEU A 185 13.88 -14.43 4.50
C LEU A 185 13.73 -13.26 5.48
N VAL A 186 14.39 -12.13 5.18
CA VAL A 186 14.35 -10.91 5.99
C VAL A 186 13.24 -10.00 5.47
N ALA A 187 12.18 -9.86 6.27
CA ALA A 187 11.02 -9.01 6.02
C ALA A 187 10.77 -8.08 7.20
N ALA A 188 11.83 -7.62 7.85
CA ALA A 188 11.79 -6.83 9.08
C ALA A 188 11.20 -5.42 8.88
N GLY A 189 10.93 -5.03 7.64
CA GLY A 189 10.32 -3.76 7.28
C GLY A 189 11.23 -2.55 7.57
N PRO A 190 10.66 -1.34 7.51
CA PRO A 190 11.43 -0.12 7.66
C PRO A 190 11.78 0.19 9.12
N LEU A 191 11.09 -0.45 10.06
CA LEU A 191 11.24 -0.28 11.51
C LEU A 191 11.93 -1.50 12.15
N ALA A 192 12.84 -2.14 11.43
CA ALA A 192 13.72 -3.18 11.98
C ALA A 192 14.37 -2.70 13.27
N SER A 193 14.62 -3.62 14.20
CA SER A 193 15.31 -3.27 15.44
C SER A 193 16.73 -2.76 15.15
N ASP A 194 17.23 -1.86 15.99
CA ASP A 194 18.57 -1.31 15.81
C ASP A 194 19.65 -2.42 15.77
N ALA A 195 19.51 -3.46 16.60
CA ALA A 195 20.46 -4.57 16.64
C ALA A 195 20.48 -5.36 15.32
N LEU A 196 19.31 -5.71 14.77
CA LEU A 196 19.24 -6.40 13.47
C LEU A 196 19.73 -5.48 12.34
N ALA A 197 19.31 -4.21 12.35
CA ALA A 197 19.78 -3.23 11.39
C ALA A 197 21.30 -3.08 11.41
N ASP A 198 21.93 -3.00 12.60
CA ASP A 198 23.37 -2.91 12.76
C ASP A 198 24.09 -4.13 12.21
N ASP A 199 23.60 -5.36 12.47
CA ASP A 199 24.18 -6.58 11.90
C ASP A 199 24.10 -6.57 10.37
N ILE A 200 22.92 -6.25 9.80
CA ILE A 200 22.73 -6.16 8.36
C ILE A 200 23.70 -5.15 7.75
N PHE A 201 23.75 -3.92 8.26
CA PHE A 201 24.58 -2.85 7.68
C PHE A 201 26.08 -3.07 7.87
N LYS A 202 26.47 -3.63 9.01
CA LYS A 202 27.88 -4.03 9.23
C LYS A 202 28.33 -5.04 8.18
N ARG A 203 27.47 -6.02 7.86
CA ARG A 203 27.75 -7.03 6.81
C ARG A 203 27.79 -6.42 5.41
N LEU A 204 26.87 -5.49 5.12
CA LEU A 204 26.76 -4.83 3.82
C LEU A 204 27.80 -3.69 3.60
N GLY A 205 28.78 -3.54 4.48
CA GLY A 205 29.90 -2.59 4.27
C GLY A 205 29.64 -1.14 4.70
N GLY A 206 28.59 -0.88 5.48
CA GLY A 206 28.62 0.26 6.38
C GLY A 206 27.54 1.33 6.32
N ASN A 207 27.07 1.83 5.24
CA ASN A 207 26.17 2.99 5.28
C ASN A 207 24.70 2.58 5.39
N ARG A 208 24.05 3.00 6.49
CA ARG A 208 22.60 2.91 6.64
C ARG A 208 21.93 3.94 5.73
N LEU A 209 21.08 3.49 4.82
CA LEU A 209 20.20 4.39 4.11
C LEU A 209 18.91 4.55 4.91
N HIS A 210 18.53 5.79 5.12
CA HIS A 210 17.31 6.15 5.82
C HIS A 210 16.53 7.18 5.01
N PHE A 211 15.22 7.06 5.04
CA PHE A 211 14.33 8.16 4.70
C PHE A 211 13.31 8.34 5.81
N PHE A 212 12.67 9.51 5.83
CA PHE A 212 11.65 9.81 6.81
C PHE A 212 10.26 9.70 6.17
N ASP A 213 9.40 8.96 6.83
CA ASP A 213 7.98 8.84 6.50
C ASP A 213 7.14 9.46 7.62
N ALA A 214 6.02 10.05 7.27
CA ALA A 214 5.14 10.71 8.20
C ALA A 214 3.74 10.08 8.16
N ILE A 215 3.08 10.04 9.32
CA ILE A 215 1.71 9.54 9.47
C ILE A 215 0.74 10.70 9.50
N ALA A 216 -0.43 10.51 8.87
CA ALA A 216 -1.52 11.47 8.90
C ALA A 216 -2.36 11.36 10.19
N PRO A 217 -2.94 12.48 10.68
CA PRO A 217 -3.85 12.48 11.81
C PRO A 217 -5.16 11.71 11.53
N VAL A 218 -5.77 11.24 12.61
CA VAL A 218 -7.10 10.62 12.62
C VAL A 218 -8.01 11.40 13.55
N VAL A 219 -9.20 11.76 13.08
CA VAL A 219 -10.21 12.51 13.83
C VAL A 219 -11.41 11.65 14.18
N GLU A 220 -12.07 11.94 15.31
CA GLU A 220 -13.31 11.32 15.73
C GLU A 220 -14.49 11.93 14.96
N ALA A 221 -15.39 11.07 14.46
CA ALA A 221 -16.50 11.47 13.60
C ALA A 221 -17.47 12.45 14.29
N ASP A 222 -17.74 12.26 15.58
CA ASP A 222 -18.66 13.08 16.38
C ASP A 222 -18.15 14.52 16.64
N SER A 223 -16.88 14.75 16.34
CA SER A 223 -16.24 16.05 16.49
C SER A 223 -16.15 16.86 15.20
N ILE A 224 -16.64 16.31 14.07
CA ILE A 224 -16.66 16.97 12.77
C ILE A 224 -17.90 17.84 12.66
N ASP A 225 -17.72 19.11 12.28
CA ASP A 225 -18.81 20.06 12.04
C ASP A 225 -19.39 19.87 10.63
N PHE A 226 -20.55 19.20 10.53
CA PHE A 226 -21.22 18.92 9.27
C PHE A 226 -21.96 20.11 8.66
N ASP A 227 -22.07 21.24 9.33
CA ASP A 227 -22.51 22.49 8.71
C ASP A 227 -21.46 23.02 7.72
N HIS A 228 -20.19 22.55 7.87
CA HIS A 228 -19.05 22.94 7.06
C HIS A 228 -18.39 21.76 6.33
N ALA A 229 -19.04 20.59 6.29
CA ALA A 229 -18.55 19.40 5.62
C ALA A 229 -19.66 18.67 4.86
N PHE A 230 -19.29 17.87 3.87
CA PHE A 230 -20.25 17.06 3.12
C PHE A 230 -19.65 15.72 2.67
N TYR A 231 -20.51 14.71 2.49
CA TYR A 231 -20.10 13.42 1.96
C TYR A 231 -20.10 13.43 0.43
N MET A 232 -18.99 13.06 -0.20
CA MET A 232 -18.89 12.88 -1.65
C MET A 232 -17.61 12.15 -2.04
N ASN A 233 -17.67 11.28 -3.03
CA ASN A 233 -16.51 10.70 -3.69
C ASN A 233 -16.12 11.56 -4.91
N ARG A 234 -14.83 11.70 -5.18
CA ARG A 234 -14.39 12.41 -6.39
C ARG A 234 -14.94 11.75 -7.65
N TRP A 235 -15.51 12.58 -8.53
CA TRP A 235 -16.12 12.14 -9.77
C TRP A 235 -17.26 11.14 -9.54
N GLU A 236 -17.90 11.19 -8.36
CA GLU A 236 -19.00 10.30 -7.99
C GLU A 236 -18.68 8.81 -8.15
N LYS A 237 -17.39 8.46 -7.99
CA LYS A 237 -16.93 7.07 -8.12
C LYS A 237 -17.36 6.23 -6.92
N GLY A 238 -17.87 5.03 -7.20
CA GLY A 238 -18.37 4.12 -6.18
C GLY A 238 -19.89 4.19 -6.05
N GLU A 239 -20.45 3.29 -5.26
CA GLU A 239 -21.90 3.17 -5.07
C GLU A 239 -22.41 4.07 -3.92
N THR A 240 -21.51 4.49 -3.04
CA THR A 240 -21.82 5.29 -1.83
C THR A 240 -20.90 6.50 -1.75
N ALA A 241 -21.35 7.54 -1.04
CA ALA A 241 -20.51 8.71 -0.73
C ALA A 241 -19.70 8.40 0.55
N ASP A 242 -18.41 8.11 0.40
CA ASP A 242 -17.60 7.53 1.47
C ASP A 242 -16.63 8.51 2.12
N PHE A 243 -16.27 9.59 1.42
CA PHE A 243 -15.34 10.59 1.92
C PHE A 243 -16.10 11.78 2.49
N ILE A 244 -15.68 12.26 3.66
CA ILE A 244 -16.08 13.58 4.17
C ILE A 244 -15.15 14.61 3.54
N ASN A 245 -15.72 15.67 2.99
CA ASN A 245 -15.01 16.78 2.36
C ASN A 245 -15.16 18.03 3.22
N CYS A 246 -14.04 18.63 3.59
CA CYS A 246 -13.93 19.82 4.41
C CYS A 246 -13.43 20.98 3.53
N PRO A 247 -14.32 21.79 2.95
CA PRO A 247 -13.95 22.90 2.07
C PRO A 247 -13.34 24.07 2.85
N LEU A 248 -12.44 24.77 2.17
CA LEU A 248 -11.85 26.03 2.62
C LEU A 248 -12.12 27.11 1.55
N ASP A 249 -12.40 28.33 1.99
CA ASP A 249 -12.33 29.50 1.15
C ASP A 249 -10.88 29.98 0.96
N LYS A 250 -10.70 31.01 0.16
CA LYS A 250 -9.37 31.53 -0.16
C LYS A 250 -8.64 32.11 1.05
N GLU A 251 -9.37 32.81 1.92
CA GLU A 251 -8.80 33.46 3.10
C GLU A 251 -8.30 32.42 4.10
N THR A 252 -9.16 31.48 4.46
CA THR A 252 -8.81 30.35 5.35
C THR A 252 -7.66 29.53 4.79
N TYR A 253 -7.67 29.23 3.49
CA TYR A 253 -6.58 28.50 2.84
C TYR A 253 -5.25 29.27 2.91
N THR A 254 -5.28 30.59 2.64
CA THR A 254 -4.07 31.40 2.65
C THR A 254 -3.42 31.41 4.03
N GLU A 255 -4.22 31.61 5.07
CA GLU A 255 -3.74 31.61 6.44
C GLU A 255 -3.29 30.20 6.88
N PHE A 256 -4.01 29.16 6.48
CA PHE A 256 -3.63 27.77 6.72
C PHE A 256 -2.26 27.42 6.13
N VAL A 257 -2.02 27.77 4.86
CA VAL A 257 -0.72 27.53 4.20
C VAL A 257 0.39 28.35 4.86
N ARG A 258 0.12 29.63 5.21
CA ARG A 258 1.07 30.47 5.91
C ARG A 258 1.50 29.84 7.23
N LYS A 259 0.54 29.42 8.05
CA LYS A 259 0.80 28.74 9.32
C LYS A 259 1.57 27.43 9.16
N LEU A 260 1.26 26.63 8.13
CA LEU A 260 2.04 25.41 7.82
C LEU A 260 3.49 25.72 7.47
N CYS A 261 3.74 26.79 6.71
CA CYS A 261 5.11 27.18 6.32
C CYS A 261 5.92 27.68 7.51
N GLU A 262 5.31 28.42 8.43
CA GLU A 262 5.94 29.01 9.62
C GLU A 262 6.09 28.02 10.77
N ALA A 263 5.36 26.92 10.73
CA ALA A 263 5.28 25.96 11.83
C ALA A 263 6.61 25.24 12.08
N GLU A 264 6.89 25.06 13.36
CA GLU A 264 8.03 24.21 13.77
C GLU A 264 7.73 22.73 13.55
N ALA A 265 8.60 22.08 12.82
CA ALA A 265 8.60 20.64 12.64
C ALA A 265 9.57 19.95 13.63
N VAL A 266 9.35 18.68 13.87
CA VAL A 266 10.33 17.84 14.59
C VAL A 266 11.55 17.67 13.68
N GLU A 267 12.69 18.16 14.11
CA GLU A 267 13.93 18.04 13.38
C GLU A 267 14.51 16.62 13.47
N PRO A 268 15.08 16.09 12.38
CA PRO A 268 15.89 14.87 12.41
C PRO A 268 17.11 15.08 13.34
N ARG A 269 17.70 14.00 13.81
CA ARG A 269 18.92 14.09 14.61
C ARG A 269 20.07 14.65 13.75
N PRO A 270 21.07 15.37 14.34
CA PRO A 270 22.10 16.09 13.60
C PRO A 270 22.95 15.26 12.63
N PHE A 271 23.00 13.93 12.81
CA PHE A 271 23.75 13.00 11.96
C PHE A 271 22.88 12.30 10.91
N GLU A 272 21.59 12.62 10.84
CA GLU A 272 20.64 12.04 9.89
C GLU A 272 20.48 12.99 8.69
N LYS A 273 20.77 12.51 7.48
CA LYS A 273 20.43 13.26 6.27
C LYS A 273 18.91 13.41 6.18
N ASN A 274 18.43 14.61 5.94
CA ASN A 274 17.00 14.94 5.87
C ASN A 274 16.41 14.52 4.51
N GLU A 275 16.51 13.24 4.16
CA GLU A 275 15.96 12.70 2.92
C GLU A 275 14.51 12.30 3.15
N LEU A 276 13.58 13.07 2.57
CA LEU A 276 12.15 12.81 2.62
C LEU A 276 11.74 12.01 1.38
N PHE A 277 10.89 11.02 1.58
CA PHE A 277 10.32 10.27 0.46
C PHE A 277 9.23 11.08 -0.25
N GLU A 278 9.38 11.31 -1.56
CA GLU A 278 8.45 12.10 -2.37
C GLU A 278 7.00 11.59 -2.34
N GLY A 279 6.81 10.28 -2.21
CA GLY A 279 5.48 9.66 -2.13
C GLY A 279 4.73 9.88 -0.82
N CYS A 280 5.42 10.30 0.25
CA CYS A 280 4.88 10.54 1.59
C CYS A 280 5.37 11.87 2.19
N LEU A 281 5.52 12.91 1.35
CA LEU A 281 5.96 14.22 1.81
C LEU A 281 5.03 14.76 2.90
N PRO A 282 5.59 15.30 4.00
CA PRO A 282 4.82 16.02 5.00
C PRO A 282 4.08 17.21 4.38
N VAL A 283 2.87 17.49 4.87
CA VAL A 283 2.02 18.55 4.34
C VAL A 283 2.66 19.94 4.44
N GLU A 284 3.42 20.19 5.50
CA GLU A 284 4.19 21.42 5.69
C GLU A 284 5.34 21.56 4.67
N GLU A 285 5.96 20.47 4.27
CA GLU A 285 7.00 20.50 3.22
C GLU A 285 6.38 20.74 1.84
N MET A 286 5.23 20.16 1.57
CA MET A 286 4.47 20.48 0.35
C MET A 286 4.08 21.94 0.31
N ALA A 287 3.64 22.52 1.45
CA ALA A 287 3.29 23.95 1.55
C ALA A 287 4.50 24.84 1.25
N ARG A 288 5.69 24.51 1.77
CA ARG A 288 6.94 25.27 1.54
C ARG A 288 7.40 25.26 0.09
N ARG A 289 7.04 24.22 -0.69
CA ARG A 289 7.35 24.14 -2.13
C ARG A 289 6.57 25.12 -2.98
N GLY A 290 5.49 25.70 -2.47
CA GLY A 290 4.74 26.75 -3.14
C GLY A 290 3.28 26.82 -2.67
N TYR A 291 2.73 28.04 -2.70
CA TYR A 291 1.39 28.34 -2.23
C TYR A 291 0.30 27.45 -2.85
N GLU A 292 0.40 27.16 -4.15
CA GLU A 292 -0.60 26.36 -4.89
C GLU A 292 -0.37 24.84 -4.76
N THR A 293 0.76 24.38 -4.19
CA THR A 293 1.13 22.97 -4.18
C THR A 293 0.05 22.08 -3.55
N LEU A 294 -0.51 22.50 -2.41
CA LEU A 294 -1.56 21.74 -1.73
C LEU A 294 -2.86 21.66 -2.54
N ARG A 295 -3.22 22.75 -3.28
CA ARG A 295 -4.40 22.78 -4.15
C ARG A 295 -4.27 21.91 -5.41
N HIS A 296 -3.07 21.61 -5.83
CA HIS A 296 -2.78 20.66 -6.90
C HIS A 296 -2.51 19.23 -6.38
N GLY A 297 -2.33 19.10 -5.06
CA GLY A 297 -2.07 17.87 -4.32
C GLY A 297 -3.24 17.43 -3.43
N PRO A 298 -3.01 17.27 -2.12
CA PRO A 298 -3.99 16.68 -1.18
C PRO A 298 -5.25 17.53 -0.98
N MET A 299 -5.19 18.84 -1.20
CA MET A 299 -6.33 19.75 -1.05
C MET A 299 -7.01 20.12 -2.38
N ARG A 300 -6.81 19.33 -3.44
CA ARG A 300 -7.38 19.61 -4.76
C ARG A 300 -8.90 19.61 -4.72
N PRO A 301 -9.61 20.67 -5.21
CA PRO A 301 -11.08 20.73 -5.17
C PRO A 301 -11.76 20.03 -6.35
N ILE A 302 -11.04 19.73 -7.42
CA ILE A 302 -11.61 19.23 -8.68
C ILE A 302 -12.23 17.83 -8.48
N GLY A 303 -13.43 17.64 -9.05
CA GLY A 303 -14.18 16.37 -8.97
C GLY A 303 -15.08 16.26 -7.73
N LEU A 304 -15.26 17.35 -6.97
CA LEU A 304 -16.08 17.40 -5.74
C LEU A 304 -17.31 18.30 -5.88
N GLY A 305 -17.81 18.52 -7.10
CA GLY A 305 -18.97 19.38 -7.34
C GLY A 305 -18.66 20.88 -7.19
N LEU A 306 -19.72 21.67 -7.12
CA LEU A 306 -19.66 23.12 -6.92
C LEU A 306 -20.12 23.47 -5.51
N GLY A 307 -19.57 24.54 -4.95
CA GLY A 307 -20.02 25.10 -3.70
C GLY A 307 -21.40 25.79 -3.80
N ASN A 308 -21.93 26.20 -2.68
CA ASN A 308 -23.24 26.86 -2.57
C ASN A 308 -23.37 28.13 -3.42
N ASN A 309 -22.25 28.75 -3.80
CA ASN A 309 -22.17 29.94 -4.67
C ASN A 309 -22.07 29.57 -6.17
N GLY A 310 -22.17 28.31 -6.56
CA GLY A 310 -22.06 27.85 -7.94
C GLY A 310 -20.62 27.81 -8.50
N HIS A 311 -19.61 28.09 -7.68
CA HIS A 311 -18.19 28.01 -8.04
C HIS A 311 -17.50 26.80 -7.41
N LEU A 312 -16.36 26.37 -7.99
CA LEU A 312 -15.51 25.37 -7.37
C LEU A 312 -15.04 25.85 -5.98
N TRP A 313 -14.97 24.93 -5.04
CA TRP A 313 -14.31 25.17 -3.77
C TRP A 313 -12.88 25.65 -3.99
N TYR A 314 -12.38 26.54 -3.13
CA TYR A 314 -11.00 27.00 -3.30
C TYR A 314 -10.00 25.87 -2.99
N ALA A 315 -10.19 25.19 -1.88
CA ALA A 315 -9.44 24.00 -1.50
C ALA A 315 -10.35 23.06 -0.69
N VAL A 316 -10.04 21.77 -0.64
CA VAL A 316 -10.83 20.77 0.12
C VAL A 316 -9.91 19.76 0.77
N ILE A 317 -10.03 19.54 2.08
CA ILE A 317 -9.43 18.41 2.79
C ILE A 317 -10.41 17.26 2.73
N GLN A 318 -9.92 16.07 2.36
CA GLN A 318 -10.72 14.84 2.38
C GLN A 318 -10.40 14.01 3.61
N LEU A 319 -11.44 13.46 4.23
CA LEU A 319 -11.33 12.52 5.34
C LEU A 319 -11.87 11.16 4.87
N ARG A 320 -11.16 10.09 5.20
CA ARG A 320 -11.50 8.71 4.83
C ARG A 320 -11.75 7.88 6.06
N ALA A 321 -12.83 7.08 6.06
CA ALA A 321 -13.18 6.22 7.18
C ALA A 321 -12.06 5.19 7.49
N GLU A 322 -11.74 5.02 8.76
CA GLU A 322 -10.82 4.02 9.29
C GLU A 322 -11.52 2.70 9.61
N ASN A 323 -12.84 2.71 9.79
CA ASN A 323 -13.65 1.55 10.14
C ASN A 323 -15.03 1.56 9.47
N LYS A 324 -15.72 0.41 9.45
CA LYS A 324 -17.07 0.26 8.87
C LYS A 324 -18.12 1.11 9.59
N GLN A 325 -17.96 1.32 10.90
CA GLN A 325 -18.86 2.13 11.73
C GLN A 325 -18.74 3.62 11.45
N LYS A 326 -17.73 4.04 10.67
CA LYS A 326 -17.44 5.44 10.34
C LYS A 326 -17.30 6.33 11.59
N THR A 327 -16.69 5.79 12.67
CA THR A 327 -16.47 6.53 13.92
C THR A 327 -15.14 7.29 13.93
N LEU A 328 -14.20 6.89 13.07
CA LEU A 328 -12.86 7.46 12.94
C LEU A 328 -12.54 7.76 11.49
N PHE A 329 -11.91 8.91 11.24
CA PHE A 329 -11.57 9.36 9.88
C PHE A 329 -10.13 9.82 9.78
N ASN A 330 -9.39 9.31 8.79
CA ASN A 330 -8.03 9.70 8.47
C ASN A 330 -8.00 10.92 7.55
N MET A 331 -7.16 11.90 7.85
CA MET A 331 -6.93 13.07 6.98
C MET A 331 -6.07 12.67 5.78
N VAL A 332 -6.69 12.57 4.60
CA VAL A 332 -6.04 12.02 3.40
C VAL A 332 -4.94 12.97 2.89
N GLY A 333 -3.70 12.47 2.81
CA GLY A 333 -2.56 13.24 2.30
C GLY A 333 -2.00 14.27 3.28
N PHE A 334 -2.37 14.18 4.56
CA PHE A 334 -1.92 15.07 5.62
C PHE A 334 -0.89 14.45 6.56
N GLN A 335 0.02 13.66 6.00
CA GLN A 335 1.20 13.23 6.73
C GLN A 335 1.95 14.46 7.24
N THR A 336 2.44 14.43 8.48
CA THR A 336 3.08 15.59 9.09
C THR A 336 4.09 15.21 10.16
N ARG A 337 5.15 16.02 10.28
CA ARG A 337 6.14 16.01 11.34
C ARG A 337 6.01 17.20 12.31
N LEU A 338 4.93 17.97 12.18
CA LEU A 338 4.65 19.07 13.10
C LEU A 338 4.52 18.58 14.54
N LYS A 339 4.91 19.41 15.50
CA LYS A 339 4.68 19.13 16.93
C LYS A 339 3.17 18.99 17.19
N TRP A 340 2.78 18.10 18.10
CA TRP A 340 1.36 17.76 18.36
C TRP A 340 0.47 18.96 18.70
N GLY A 341 1.00 19.93 19.48
CA GLY A 341 0.27 21.17 19.76
C GLY A 341 -0.01 22.00 18.50
N THR A 342 1.00 22.15 17.65
CA THR A 342 0.93 22.86 16.37
C THR A 342 -0.02 22.19 15.39
N GLN A 343 -0.04 20.84 15.35
CA GLN A 343 -1.03 20.12 14.53
C GLN A 343 -2.46 20.48 14.92
N LYS A 344 -2.78 20.48 16.22
CA LYS A 344 -4.10 20.86 16.71
C LYS A 344 -4.43 22.29 16.32
N GLU A 345 -3.53 23.24 16.59
CA GLU A 345 -3.74 24.65 16.25
C GLU A 345 -4.05 24.83 14.78
N ILE A 346 -3.24 24.26 13.88
CA ILE A 346 -3.38 24.48 12.45
C ILE A 346 -4.60 23.75 11.88
N PHE A 347 -4.79 22.46 12.22
CA PHE A 347 -5.86 21.68 11.60
C PHE A 347 -7.26 22.09 12.08
N THR A 348 -7.38 22.66 13.29
CA THR A 348 -8.65 23.22 13.76
C THR A 348 -9.00 24.59 13.14
N MET A 349 -8.12 25.21 12.36
CA MET A 349 -8.47 26.36 11.52
C MET A 349 -9.47 26.02 10.41
N VAL A 350 -9.53 24.77 9.99
CA VAL A 350 -10.48 24.27 8.99
C VAL A 350 -11.89 24.31 9.59
N PRO A 351 -12.87 25.02 9.00
CA PRO A 351 -14.19 25.20 9.60
C PRO A 351 -14.85 23.89 10.05
N ALA A 352 -14.79 22.86 9.25
CA ALA A 352 -15.32 21.53 9.57
C ALA A 352 -14.59 20.84 10.74
N LEU A 353 -13.37 21.24 11.04
CA LEU A 353 -12.50 20.61 12.06
C LEU A 353 -12.26 21.51 13.29
N ARG A 354 -12.99 22.63 13.42
CA ARG A 354 -12.79 23.61 14.53
C ARG A 354 -12.89 22.98 15.92
N ASN A 355 -13.70 21.95 16.07
CA ASN A 355 -13.92 21.21 17.32
C ASN A 355 -13.33 19.80 17.28
N ALA A 356 -12.46 19.50 16.30
CA ALA A 356 -11.98 18.16 16.04
C ALA A 356 -11.22 17.55 17.24
N LYS A 357 -11.63 16.36 17.62
CA LYS A 357 -10.90 15.50 18.55
C LYS A 357 -10.03 14.55 17.73
N PHE A 358 -8.72 14.59 17.99
CA PHE A 358 -7.78 13.75 17.30
C PHE A 358 -7.57 12.45 18.08
N ALA A 359 -8.10 11.33 17.56
CA ALA A 359 -7.85 10.00 18.09
C ALA A 359 -6.37 9.61 17.93
N ARG A 360 -5.71 10.15 16.89
CA ARG A 360 -4.27 10.02 16.65
C ARG A 360 -3.75 11.29 15.98
N LEU A 361 -2.62 11.79 16.44
CA LEU A 361 -1.88 12.86 15.78
C LEU A 361 -0.84 12.27 14.83
N GLY A 362 -0.43 13.06 13.85
CA GLY A 362 0.65 12.72 12.94
C GLY A 362 1.99 12.62 13.66
N CYS A 363 2.85 11.75 13.17
CA CYS A 363 4.22 11.61 13.67
C CYS A 363 5.14 11.13 12.54
N MET A 364 6.44 11.37 12.72
CA MET A 364 7.47 10.97 11.78
C MET A 364 8.15 9.68 12.24
N HIS A 365 8.46 8.82 11.29
CA HIS A 365 9.24 7.61 11.52
C HIS A 365 10.47 7.61 10.62
N ARG A 366 11.56 7.09 11.15
CA ARG A 366 12.77 6.80 10.39
C ARG A 366 12.62 5.42 9.78
N ASN A 367 12.63 5.35 8.47
CA ASN A 367 12.57 4.12 7.70
C ASN A 367 13.98 3.71 7.25
N THR A 368 14.31 2.45 7.47
CA THR A 368 15.60 1.87 7.09
C THR A 368 15.42 1.01 5.84
N PHE A 369 16.33 1.14 4.87
CA PHE A 369 16.37 0.30 3.66
C PHE A 369 17.81 0.03 3.24
N ILE A 370 18.01 -1.02 2.41
CA ILE A 370 19.31 -1.40 1.86
C ILE A 370 19.42 -0.92 0.41
N GLU A 371 20.63 -0.71 -0.08
CA GLU A 371 20.91 -0.45 -1.49
C GLU A 371 20.77 -1.76 -2.29
N SER A 372 19.54 -2.20 -2.53
CA SER A 372 19.24 -3.48 -3.19
C SER A 372 20.03 -3.72 -4.47
N PRO A 373 20.28 -2.73 -5.36
CA PRO A 373 21.09 -2.93 -6.56
C PRO A 373 22.50 -3.45 -6.30
N LYS A 374 23.09 -3.10 -5.17
CA LYS A 374 24.47 -3.52 -4.81
C LYS A 374 24.51 -4.94 -4.25
N PHE A 375 23.44 -5.38 -3.59
CA PHE A 375 23.49 -6.57 -2.73
C PHE A 375 22.60 -7.70 -3.17
N LEU A 376 21.47 -7.42 -3.85
CA LEU A 376 20.49 -8.43 -4.19
C LEU A 376 20.58 -8.80 -5.67
N ASP A 377 20.25 -10.08 -5.97
CA ASP A 377 19.97 -10.54 -7.31
C ASP A 377 18.50 -10.31 -7.70
N ALA A 378 18.14 -10.64 -8.95
CA ALA A 378 16.78 -10.48 -9.47
C ALA A 378 15.70 -11.30 -8.74
N THR A 379 16.07 -12.19 -7.83
CA THR A 379 15.16 -13.00 -7.00
C THR A 379 15.02 -12.45 -5.58
N LEU A 380 15.60 -11.28 -5.32
CA LEU A 380 15.77 -10.66 -4.01
C LEU A 380 16.62 -11.45 -3.02
N ARG A 381 17.43 -12.38 -3.53
CA ARG A 381 18.42 -13.10 -2.74
C ARG A 381 19.67 -12.26 -2.59
N LEU A 382 20.27 -12.28 -1.39
CA LEU A 382 21.62 -11.78 -1.18
C LEU A 382 22.59 -12.51 -2.09
N ARG A 383 23.31 -11.78 -2.94
CA ARG A 383 24.21 -12.38 -3.93
C ARG A 383 25.28 -13.22 -3.24
N PRO A 384 25.41 -14.50 -3.60
CA PRO A 384 26.30 -15.44 -2.92
C PRO A 384 27.79 -15.19 -3.19
N ASP A 385 28.12 -14.45 -4.24
CA ASP A 385 29.47 -14.03 -4.62
C ASP A 385 30.02 -12.90 -3.76
N LEU A 386 29.18 -12.21 -2.98
CA LEU A 386 29.61 -11.11 -2.14
C LEU A 386 30.17 -11.57 -0.80
N PRO A 387 31.20 -10.88 -0.26
CA PRO A 387 31.76 -11.19 1.07
C PRO A 387 30.70 -11.15 2.19
N CYS A 388 29.70 -10.30 2.09
CA CYS A 388 28.62 -10.14 3.07
C CYS A 388 27.71 -11.37 3.21
N SER A 389 27.71 -12.28 2.22
CA SER A 389 26.95 -13.52 2.26
C SER A 389 27.68 -14.67 2.96
N GLN A 390 28.97 -14.51 3.26
CA GLN A 390 29.77 -15.55 3.89
C GLN A 390 29.39 -15.70 5.37
N GLY A 391 29.37 -16.95 5.85
CA GLY A 391 29.08 -17.29 7.24
C GLY A 391 27.63 -17.13 7.67
N ILE A 392 26.72 -16.90 6.70
CA ILE A 392 25.26 -16.92 6.93
C ILE A 392 24.56 -17.86 5.95
N PRO A 393 23.39 -18.41 6.30
CA PRO A 393 22.62 -19.24 5.37
C PRO A 393 22.16 -18.41 4.15
N PRO A 394 21.74 -19.08 3.05
CA PRO A 394 21.12 -18.40 1.93
C PRO A 394 20.00 -17.46 2.41
N THR A 395 20.11 -16.18 2.06
CA THR A 395 19.25 -15.12 2.63
C THR A 395 18.56 -14.34 1.52
N TRP A 396 17.24 -14.16 1.66
CA TRP A 396 16.38 -13.32 0.81
C TRP A 396 15.89 -12.11 1.58
N PHE A 397 15.54 -11.05 0.87
CA PHE A 397 14.96 -9.85 1.46
C PHE A 397 13.59 -9.55 0.84
N ALA A 398 12.65 -9.00 1.63
CA ALA A 398 11.34 -8.62 1.16
C ALA A 398 10.79 -7.42 1.94
N GLY A 399 9.81 -6.73 1.37
CA GLY A 399 9.17 -5.58 1.98
C GLY A 399 10.00 -4.31 1.85
N GLN A 400 9.62 -3.33 2.61
CA GLN A 400 10.12 -1.96 2.52
C GLN A 400 11.64 -1.83 2.76
N ILE A 401 12.24 -2.78 3.47
CA ILE A 401 13.68 -2.85 3.66
C ILE A 401 14.47 -2.98 2.34
N THR A 402 13.83 -3.48 1.27
CA THR A 402 14.43 -3.56 -0.08
C THR A 402 14.37 -2.25 -0.86
N GLY A 403 13.79 -1.18 -0.32
CA GLY A 403 13.47 0.04 -1.06
C GLY A 403 12.15 -0.01 -1.83
N SER A 404 11.33 -1.03 -1.62
CA SER A 404 9.98 -1.13 -2.18
C SER A 404 8.98 -0.40 -1.28
N GLU A 405 8.36 0.67 -1.78
CA GLU A 405 7.40 1.47 -1.03
C GLU A 405 5.95 1.11 -1.35
N GLY A 406 5.13 0.95 -0.30
CA GLY A 406 3.70 0.69 -0.36
C GLY A 406 3.29 -0.66 0.17
N TYR A 407 2.03 -0.76 0.64
CA TYR A 407 1.51 -1.99 1.25
C TYR A 407 1.36 -3.13 0.24
N THR A 408 0.83 -2.82 -0.96
CA THR A 408 0.69 -3.81 -2.03
C THR A 408 2.06 -4.29 -2.52
N GLU A 409 3.02 -3.38 -2.63
CA GLU A 409 4.39 -3.64 -3.01
C GLU A 409 5.12 -4.51 -1.96
N ALA A 410 4.88 -4.24 -0.67
CA ALA A 410 5.42 -5.07 0.41
C ALA A 410 4.89 -6.51 0.34
N VAL A 411 3.59 -6.69 0.10
CA VAL A 411 2.98 -8.01 -0.14
C VAL A 411 3.60 -8.68 -1.37
N ALA A 412 3.78 -7.92 -2.46
CA ALA A 412 4.35 -8.43 -3.72
C ALA A 412 5.79 -8.94 -3.55
N THR A 413 6.63 -8.17 -2.85
CA THR A 413 8.01 -8.61 -2.55
C THR A 413 8.03 -9.85 -1.65
N GLY A 414 7.12 -9.93 -0.66
CA GLY A 414 6.97 -11.10 0.21
C GLY A 414 6.61 -12.36 -0.58
N TRP A 415 5.60 -12.25 -1.44
CA TRP A 415 5.19 -13.33 -2.33
C TRP A 415 6.33 -13.77 -3.25
N TYR A 416 6.98 -12.81 -3.92
CA TYR A 416 8.01 -13.07 -4.90
C TYR A 416 9.28 -13.69 -4.30
N ALA A 417 9.75 -13.16 -3.18
CA ALA A 417 10.90 -13.72 -2.48
C ALA A 417 10.63 -15.13 -1.96
N ALA A 418 9.44 -15.38 -1.40
CA ALA A 418 9.03 -16.70 -0.94
C ALA A 418 8.93 -17.72 -2.07
N TRP A 419 8.36 -17.33 -3.23
CA TRP A 419 8.32 -18.18 -4.42
C TRP A 419 9.72 -18.57 -4.87
N ASN A 420 10.60 -17.61 -5.13
CA ASN A 420 11.94 -17.86 -5.61
C ASN A 420 12.81 -18.63 -4.60
N MET A 421 12.64 -18.34 -3.30
CA MET A 421 13.25 -19.11 -2.22
C MET A 421 12.83 -20.58 -2.28
N ALA A 422 11.54 -20.86 -2.41
CA ALA A 422 11.01 -22.20 -2.50
C ALA A 422 11.53 -22.95 -3.73
N GLN A 423 11.54 -22.30 -4.90
CA GLN A 423 12.07 -22.89 -6.14
C GLN A 423 13.58 -23.19 -6.02
N THR A 424 14.34 -22.22 -5.53
CA THR A 424 15.79 -22.38 -5.33
C THR A 424 16.11 -23.53 -4.37
N LEU A 425 15.39 -23.63 -3.25
CA LEU A 425 15.63 -24.66 -2.24
C LEU A 425 15.22 -26.08 -2.71
N ARG A 426 14.20 -26.18 -3.56
CA ARG A 426 13.72 -27.48 -4.08
C ARG A 426 14.42 -27.94 -5.34
N HIS A 427 14.67 -26.99 -6.24
CA HIS A 427 15.11 -27.32 -7.59
C HIS A 427 16.52 -26.81 -7.92
N GLY A 428 17.14 -26.05 -6.98
CA GLY A 428 18.46 -25.45 -7.20
C GLY A 428 18.46 -24.22 -8.11
N LEU A 429 17.29 -23.85 -8.67
CA LEU A 429 17.14 -22.75 -9.61
C LEU A 429 15.96 -21.88 -9.20
N ALA A 430 16.11 -20.57 -9.35
CA ALA A 430 15.00 -19.64 -9.23
C ALA A 430 14.06 -19.75 -10.44
N ASP A 431 12.81 -19.32 -10.25
CA ASP A 431 11.77 -19.31 -11.30
C ASP A 431 11.03 -17.97 -11.30
N PRO A 432 11.65 -16.91 -11.85
CA PRO A 432 11.08 -15.57 -11.83
C PRO A 432 9.80 -15.47 -12.66
N LEU A 433 8.97 -14.48 -12.32
CA LEU A 433 7.82 -14.08 -13.13
C LEU A 433 8.27 -13.52 -14.50
N PRO A 434 7.39 -13.54 -15.52
CA PRO A 434 7.71 -12.97 -16.84
C PRO A 434 7.95 -11.45 -16.71
N GLU A 435 8.78 -10.88 -17.57
CA GLU A 435 9.17 -9.47 -17.53
C GLU A 435 7.99 -8.48 -17.70
N GLU A 436 6.92 -8.93 -18.36
CA GLU A 436 5.68 -8.15 -18.49
C GLU A 436 4.88 -8.06 -17.18
N SER A 437 5.20 -8.88 -16.19
CA SER A 437 4.58 -8.85 -14.85
C SER A 437 4.91 -7.54 -14.13
N CYS A 438 3.90 -6.97 -13.46
CA CYS A 438 4.08 -5.81 -12.58
C CYS A 438 5.08 -6.11 -11.45
N ILE A 439 4.98 -7.31 -10.88
CA ILE A 439 5.86 -7.76 -9.80
C ILE A 439 7.28 -7.89 -10.33
N ALA A 440 7.49 -8.60 -11.45
CA ALA A 440 8.83 -8.74 -12.04
C ALA A 440 9.45 -7.39 -12.42
N SER A 441 8.67 -6.51 -13.03
CA SER A 441 9.13 -5.15 -13.40
C SER A 441 9.55 -4.34 -12.17
N LEU A 442 8.80 -4.44 -11.06
CA LEU A 442 9.19 -3.80 -9.79
C LEU A 442 10.46 -4.43 -9.23
N MET A 443 10.57 -5.77 -9.21
CA MET A 443 11.76 -6.48 -8.69
C MET A 443 13.01 -6.15 -9.51
N ASN A 444 12.91 -6.20 -10.84
CA ASN A 444 14.00 -5.83 -11.74
C ASN A 444 14.49 -4.40 -11.45
N ARG A 445 13.56 -3.46 -11.29
CA ARG A 445 13.93 -2.08 -10.97
C ARG A 445 14.56 -1.91 -9.59
N LEU A 446 14.17 -2.72 -8.60
CA LEU A 446 14.78 -2.70 -7.26
C LEU A 446 16.25 -3.15 -7.27
N VAL A 447 16.65 -3.99 -8.23
CA VAL A 447 18.01 -4.52 -8.32
C VAL A 447 18.79 -3.95 -9.50
N GLU A 448 18.18 -3.10 -10.31
CA GLU A 448 18.83 -2.41 -11.42
C GLU A 448 19.89 -1.42 -10.89
N GLU A 449 21.09 -1.49 -11.45
CA GLU A 449 22.20 -0.62 -11.06
C GLU A 449 21.82 0.86 -11.18
N ASN A 450 21.99 1.61 -10.09
CA ASN A 450 21.59 3.00 -9.99
C ASN A 450 22.49 3.73 -8.98
N GLU A 451 23.14 4.80 -9.42
CA GLU A 451 24.01 5.61 -8.56
C GLU A 451 23.26 6.35 -7.45
N ASN A 452 21.98 6.64 -7.67
CA ASN A 452 21.12 7.34 -6.71
C ASN A 452 19.84 6.51 -6.43
N PHE A 453 20.03 5.36 -5.77
CA PHE A 453 18.94 4.47 -5.43
C PHE A 453 18.01 5.10 -4.39
N GLN A 454 16.73 5.24 -4.76
CA GLN A 454 15.69 5.76 -3.91
C GLN A 454 14.54 4.76 -3.79
N PRO A 455 13.87 4.69 -2.65
CA PRO A 455 12.66 3.89 -2.49
C PRO A 455 11.60 4.24 -3.54
N MET A 456 10.83 3.24 -3.98
CA MET A 456 9.85 3.43 -5.04
C MET A 456 8.62 2.56 -4.93
N ASN A 457 7.53 3.05 -5.54
CA ASN A 457 6.31 2.29 -5.78
C ASN A 457 6.30 1.74 -7.21
N PHE A 458 5.51 0.68 -7.42
CA PHE A 458 5.19 0.25 -8.77
C PHE A 458 4.42 1.33 -9.54
N ASN A 459 4.81 1.55 -10.81
CA ASN A 459 4.11 2.42 -11.74
C ASN A 459 4.18 1.86 -13.17
N PHE A 460 3.27 2.29 -14.05
CA PHE A 460 3.21 1.81 -15.44
C PHE A 460 4.47 2.09 -16.26
N GLY A 461 5.31 3.03 -15.84
CA GLY A 461 6.59 3.32 -16.52
C GLY A 461 7.63 2.22 -16.36
N LEU A 462 7.45 1.31 -15.38
CA LEU A 462 8.35 0.18 -15.17
C LEU A 462 8.04 -1.01 -16.10
N LEU A 463 6.82 -1.09 -16.63
CA LEU A 463 6.45 -2.19 -17.54
C LEU A 463 7.17 -2.05 -18.89
N PRO A 464 7.67 -3.14 -19.47
CA PRO A 464 8.24 -3.13 -20.80
C PRO A 464 7.18 -2.70 -21.80
N HIS A 465 7.52 -1.75 -22.67
CA HIS A 465 6.59 -1.27 -23.71
C HIS A 465 7.33 -0.82 -24.97
N LYS A 466 6.67 -1.02 -26.11
CA LYS A 466 7.16 -0.49 -27.40
C LYS A 466 6.92 1.03 -27.44
N ILE A 467 7.93 1.78 -27.88
CA ILE A 467 7.94 3.25 -27.92
C ILE A 467 6.78 3.83 -28.73
N GLU A 468 6.24 3.08 -29.70
CA GLU A 468 5.20 3.52 -30.64
C GLU A 468 3.76 3.48 -30.12
N MET A 469 3.51 3.07 -28.87
CA MET A 469 2.16 3.01 -28.30
C MET A 469 1.52 4.40 -28.22
N LYS A 470 0.37 4.59 -28.90
CA LYS A 470 -0.44 5.81 -28.78
C LYS A 470 -0.88 6.02 -27.33
N LYS A 471 -0.85 7.27 -26.83
CA LYS A 471 -1.20 7.62 -25.44
C LYS A 471 -2.62 7.16 -25.02
N LYS A 472 -3.57 7.15 -25.96
CA LYS A 472 -4.94 6.70 -25.72
C LYS A 472 -4.94 5.16 -25.62
N ASN A 473 -5.42 4.61 -24.50
CA ASN A 473 -5.52 3.18 -24.14
C ASN A 473 -4.17 2.49 -23.85
N LYS A 474 -3.07 3.23 -23.65
CA LYS A 474 -1.76 2.62 -23.31
C LYS A 474 -1.83 1.80 -22.03
N LYS A 475 -2.50 2.30 -20.99
CA LYS A 475 -2.59 1.61 -19.69
C LYS A 475 -3.42 0.33 -19.77
N GLU A 476 -4.51 0.35 -20.52
CA GLU A 476 -5.35 -0.82 -20.75
C GLU A 476 -4.59 -1.92 -21.48
N ILE A 477 -3.84 -1.55 -22.53
CA ILE A 477 -3.03 -2.51 -23.31
C ILE A 477 -1.97 -3.14 -22.41
N LEU A 478 -1.19 -2.34 -21.69
CA LEU A 478 -0.16 -2.84 -20.78
C LEU A 478 -0.75 -3.74 -19.67
N ALA A 479 -1.93 -3.40 -19.16
CA ALA A 479 -2.60 -4.21 -18.15
C ALA A 479 -3.04 -5.57 -18.70
N GLU A 480 -3.56 -5.63 -19.92
CA GLU A 480 -3.94 -6.90 -20.55
C GLU A 480 -2.71 -7.75 -20.96
N GLU A 481 -1.63 -7.13 -21.41
CA GLU A 481 -0.36 -7.82 -21.70
C GLU A 481 0.22 -8.45 -20.43
N ALA A 482 0.33 -7.68 -19.33
CA ALA A 482 0.79 -8.17 -18.04
C ALA A 482 -0.05 -9.34 -17.54
N LYS A 483 -1.38 -9.19 -17.54
CA LYS A 483 -2.32 -10.23 -17.13
C LYS A 483 -2.16 -11.50 -17.96
N LYS A 484 -2.07 -11.38 -19.29
CA LYS A 484 -1.90 -12.53 -20.21
C LYS A 484 -0.59 -13.27 -19.94
N ALA A 485 0.51 -12.54 -19.73
CA ALA A 485 1.81 -13.11 -19.44
C ALA A 485 1.80 -13.89 -18.13
N VAL A 486 1.22 -13.32 -17.06
CA VAL A 486 1.14 -13.99 -15.74
C VAL A 486 0.23 -15.21 -15.81
N LEU A 487 -0.91 -15.15 -16.48
CA LEU A 487 -1.78 -16.32 -16.65
C LEU A 487 -1.08 -17.46 -17.41
N ALA A 488 -0.36 -17.14 -18.48
CA ALA A 488 0.42 -18.13 -19.23
C ALA A 488 1.56 -18.75 -18.39
N TRP A 489 2.16 -17.94 -17.51
CA TRP A 489 3.19 -18.40 -16.57
C TRP A 489 2.58 -19.34 -15.50
N ILE A 490 1.41 -19.01 -14.93
CA ILE A 490 0.67 -19.83 -13.97
C ILE A 490 0.27 -21.17 -14.63
N ASP A 491 -0.28 -21.13 -15.86
CA ASP A 491 -0.75 -22.32 -16.56
C ASP A 491 0.36 -23.38 -16.77
N LYS A 492 1.58 -22.93 -17.01
CA LYS A 492 2.75 -23.83 -17.12
C LYS A 492 3.16 -24.46 -15.79
N ARG A 493 2.67 -23.95 -14.67
CA ARG A 493 3.09 -24.31 -13.29
C ARG A 493 1.96 -24.79 -12.40
N LYS A 494 0.80 -25.12 -12.96
CA LYS A 494 -0.40 -25.56 -12.20
C LYS A 494 -0.15 -26.67 -11.19
N SER A 495 0.87 -27.51 -11.42
CA SER A 495 1.27 -28.59 -10.49
C SER A 495 2.13 -28.11 -9.32
N GLN A 496 2.57 -26.85 -9.32
CA GLN A 496 3.48 -26.29 -8.31
C GLN A 496 2.77 -25.30 -7.36
N PHE A 497 1.52 -24.90 -7.72
CA PHE A 497 0.66 -24.03 -6.91
C PHE A 497 -0.19 -24.83 -5.92
#